data_efccbdd5bde1342cb4d179b41f7c9be1
#
_entry.id   efccbdd5bde1342cb4d179b41f7c9be1
#
_cell.length_a   1.000
_cell.length_b   1.000
_cell.length_c   1.000
_cell.angle_alpha   90.00
_cell.angle_beta   90.00
_cell.angle_gamma   90.00
#
_symmetry.space_group_name_H-M   'P 1'
#
loop_
_entity.id
_entity.type
_entity.pdbx_description
1 polymer ?
#
loop_
_entity_poly.entity_id
_entity_poly.type
_entity_poly.pdbx_seq_one_letter_code
_entity_poly.pdbx_strand_id
1 'polypeptide(L)' 'MEIIMLTVGQVCTNCYILHQEGTNSCVVIDPGDEAKKIADQIRKNGWDCEGIL' A
#
# COMPACT_ATOMS: atom_id res chain seq x y z
N MET A 1 3.29 -13.41 5.11
CA MET A 1 3.04 -12.17 4.34
C MET A 1 1.73 -11.55 4.79
N GLU A 2 1.74 -10.26 5.01
CA GLU A 2 0.58 -9.50 5.43
C GLU A 2 0.02 -8.73 4.25
N ILE A 3 -1.29 -8.76 4.06
CA ILE A 3 -1.95 -8.07 2.95
C ILE A 3 -2.93 -7.06 3.53
N ILE A 4 -2.75 -5.79 3.15
CA ILE A 4 -3.66 -4.73 3.55
C ILE A 4 -4.39 -4.24 2.30
N MET A 5 -5.71 -4.28 2.34
CA MET A 5 -6.54 -3.79 1.24
C MET A 5 -7.11 -2.44 1.58
N LEU A 6 -6.96 -1.49 0.66
CA LEU A 6 -7.51 -0.15 0.79
C LEU A 6 -8.42 0.14 -0.38
N THR A 7 -9.54 0.80 -0.12
CA THR A 7 -10.43 1.28 -1.18
C THR A 7 -10.05 2.72 -1.47
N VAL A 8 -9.68 3.02 -2.71
CA VAL A 8 -9.16 4.33 -3.09
C VAL A 8 -9.91 4.90 -4.29
N GLY A 9 -9.92 6.24 -4.38
CA GLY A 9 -10.51 6.95 -5.50
C GLY A 9 -12.03 7.01 -5.44
N GLN A 10 -12.61 7.79 -6.38
CA GLN A 10 -14.06 7.99 -6.42
C GLN A 10 -14.80 6.75 -6.91
N VAL A 11 -14.14 5.91 -7.68
CA VAL A 11 -14.73 4.68 -8.19
C VAL A 11 -14.49 3.49 -7.26
N CYS A 12 -13.95 3.74 -6.09
CA CYS A 12 -13.72 2.72 -5.05
C CYS A 12 -12.86 1.56 -5.56
N THR A 13 -11.74 1.90 -6.20
CA THR A 13 -10.79 0.90 -6.67
C THR A 13 -10.03 0.32 -5.49
N ASN A 14 -9.85 -0.99 -5.49
CA ASN A 14 -9.08 -1.66 -4.43
C ASN A 14 -7.60 -1.53 -4.68
N CYS A 15 -6.88 -1.11 -3.64
CA CYS A 15 -5.42 -1.07 -3.63
C CYS A 15 -4.92 -2.05 -2.59
N TYR A 16 -3.82 -2.73 -2.88
CA TYR A 16 -3.26 -3.71 -1.97
C TYR A 16 -1.84 -3.33 -1.59
N ILE A 17 -1.54 -3.45 -0.31
CA ILE A 17 -0.17 -3.31 0.20
C ILE A 17 0.25 -4.68 0.71
N LEU A 18 1.30 -5.23 0.13
CA LEU A 18 1.85 -6.52 0.54
C LEU A 18 3.06 -6.25 1.42
N HIS A 19 2.98 -6.63 2.68
CA HIS A 19 4.04 -6.43 3.65
C HIS A 19 4.66 -7.78 4.02
N GLN A 20 5.98 -7.87 3.95
CA GLN A 20 6.69 -9.08 4.35
C GLN A 20 6.95 -9.02 5.85
N GLU A 21 6.38 -9.95 6.59
CA GLU A 21 6.50 -10.00 8.04
C GLU A 21 7.97 -10.15 8.46
N GLY A 22 8.32 -9.49 9.54
CA GLY A 22 9.70 -9.50 10.05
C GLY A 22 10.62 -8.51 9.37
N THR A 23 10.12 -7.76 8.39
CA THR A 23 10.88 -6.73 7.68
C THR A 23 10.06 -5.46 7.56
N ASN A 24 10.68 -4.40 7.02
CA ASN A 24 9.96 -3.17 6.70
C ASN A 24 9.62 -3.08 5.22
N SER A 25 9.84 -4.14 4.45
CA SER A 25 9.61 -4.13 3.01
C SER A 25 8.14 -4.31 2.66
N CYS A 26 7.65 -3.50 1.73
CA CYS A 26 6.31 -3.67 1.20
C CYS A 26 6.26 -3.36 -0.29
N VAL A 27 5.20 -3.82 -0.94
CA VAL A 27 4.93 -3.58 -2.35
C VAL A 27 3.47 -3.13 -2.48
N VAL A 28 3.22 -2.16 -3.35
CA VAL A 28 1.88 -1.64 -3.60
C VAL A 28 1.36 -2.17 -4.93
N ILE A 29 0.10 -2.61 -4.95
CA ILE A 29 -0.56 -3.09 -6.15
C ILE A 29 -1.78 -2.22 -6.41
N ASP A 30 -1.89 -1.66 -7.62
CA ASP A 30 -3.01 -0.85 -8.09
C ASP A 30 -3.30 0.35 -7.18
N PRO A 31 -2.34 1.29 -7.04
CA PRO A 31 -2.54 2.43 -6.14
C PRO A 31 -3.67 3.37 -6.56
N GLY A 32 -4.09 3.35 -7.82
CA GLY A 32 -5.16 4.24 -8.30
C GLY A 32 -4.76 5.70 -8.21
N ASP A 33 -5.74 6.56 -7.89
CA ASP A 33 -5.55 8.00 -7.86
C ASP A 33 -5.15 8.54 -6.48
N GLU A 34 -5.07 7.67 -5.47
CA GLU A 34 -4.86 8.13 -4.09
C GLU A 34 -3.47 7.77 -3.57
N ALA A 35 -2.46 8.10 -4.37
CA ALA A 35 -1.08 7.79 -4.02
C ALA A 35 -0.68 8.37 -2.66
N LYS A 36 -1.17 9.58 -2.33
CA LYS A 36 -0.84 10.22 -1.07
C LYS A 36 -1.40 9.43 0.11
N LYS A 37 -2.64 8.95 0.00
CA LYS A 37 -3.28 8.17 1.06
C LYS A 37 -2.52 6.88 1.30
N ILE A 38 -2.06 6.25 0.23
CA ILE A 38 -1.29 5.02 0.31
C ILE A 38 0.08 5.29 0.92
N ALA A 39 0.74 6.37 0.50
CA ALA A 39 2.04 6.75 1.04
C ALA A 39 1.94 7.05 2.54
N ASP A 40 0.86 7.72 2.97
CA ASP A 40 0.63 8.00 4.37
C ASP A 40 0.46 6.70 5.18
N GLN A 41 -0.24 5.73 4.62
CA GLN A 41 -0.45 4.44 5.28
C GLN A 41 0.88 3.70 5.44
N ILE A 42 1.72 3.71 4.40
CA ILE A 42 3.03 3.07 4.45
C ILE A 42 3.92 3.73 5.48
N ARG A 43 3.93 5.07 5.48
CA ARG A 43 4.74 5.84 6.43
C ARG A 43 4.27 5.61 7.88
N LYS A 44 2.97 5.54 8.08
CA LYS A 44 2.39 5.32 9.41
C LYS A 44 2.83 3.99 9.99
N ASN A 45 3.00 2.98 9.14
CA ASN A 45 3.45 1.66 9.56
C ASN A 45 4.97 1.54 9.63
N GLY A 46 5.71 2.55 9.19
CA GLY A 46 7.17 2.54 9.19
C GLY A 46 7.77 1.61 8.14
N TRP A 47 7.05 1.38 7.06
CA TRP A 47 7.49 0.46 6.00
C TRP A 47 8.18 1.23 4.87
N ASP A 48 8.98 0.49 4.09
CA ASP A 48 9.66 0.98 2.89
C ASP A 48 9.04 0.33 1.68
N CYS A 49 8.52 1.16 0.76
CA CYS A 49 7.93 0.63 -0.46
C CYS A 49 9.02 0.22 -1.44
N GLU A 50 9.06 -1.06 -1.81
CA GLU A 50 10.07 -1.61 -2.72
C GLU A 50 9.64 -1.51 -4.18
N GLY A 51 8.36 -1.33 -4.44
CA GLY A 51 7.86 -1.22 -5.79
C GLY A 51 6.37 -1.02 -5.86
N ILE A 52 5.90 -0.58 -7.03
CA ILE A 52 4.49 -0.38 -7.31
C ILE A 52 4.14 -1.16 -8.59
N LEU A 53 3.13 -1.98 -8.50
CA LEU A 53 2.69 -2.79 -9.65
C LEU A 53 1.39 -2.30 -10.25
#